data_45a2b8fe9b1fbf55c1e6c93f273efcfa
#
_entry.id   45a2b8fe9b1fbf55c1e6c93f273efcfa
#
_cell.length_a   1.000
_cell.length_b   1.000
_cell.length_c   1.000
_cell.angle_alpha   90.00
_cell.angle_beta   90.00
_cell.angle_gamma   90.00
#
_symmetry.space_group_name_H-M   'P 1'
#
loop_
_entity.id
_entity.type
_entity.pdbx_description
1 polymer ?
#
loop_
_entity_poly.entity_id
_entity_poly.type
_entity_poly.pdbx_seq_one_letter_code
_entity_poly.pdbx_strand_id
1 'polypeptide(L)' 'MTKSSLLKKFDTKVQALYDCLYDVKELLDSTEDYELESAADKFVEDIEDLLSDGEASVEVIKGFITDVDEE' A
#
# COMPACT_ATOMS: atom_id res chain seq x y z
N MET A 1 -14.19 3.30 18.91
CA MET A 1 -13.23 2.35 18.29
C MET A 1 -12.03 2.18 19.19
N THR A 2 -11.66 0.95 19.50
CA THR A 2 -10.48 0.72 20.33
C THR A 2 -9.22 0.92 19.52
N LYS A 3 -8.10 1.21 20.17
CA LYS A 3 -6.84 1.38 19.46
C LYS A 3 -6.41 0.10 18.74
N SER A 4 -6.71 -1.05 19.33
CA SER A 4 -6.43 -2.34 18.69
C SER A 4 -7.20 -2.49 17.39
N SER A 5 -8.48 -2.12 17.39
CA SER A 5 -9.33 -2.17 16.21
C SER A 5 -8.86 -1.16 15.17
N LEU A 6 -8.50 0.04 15.60
CA LEU A 6 -8.01 1.09 14.72
C LEU A 6 -6.71 0.67 14.04
N LEU A 7 -5.78 0.11 14.81
CA LEU A 7 -4.49 -0.34 14.30
C LEU A 7 -4.69 -1.45 13.26
N LYS A 8 -5.55 -2.39 13.54
CA LYS A 8 -5.86 -3.49 12.63
C LYS A 8 -6.46 -2.98 11.33
N LYS A 9 -7.41 -2.04 11.43
CA LYS A 9 -8.05 -1.47 10.24
C LYS A 9 -7.05 -0.68 9.42
N PHE A 10 -6.18 0.07 10.07
CA PHE A 10 -5.15 0.83 9.37
C PHE A 10 -4.21 -0.11 8.61
N ASP A 11 -3.72 -1.17 9.27
CA ASP A 11 -2.89 -2.18 8.62
C ASP A 11 -3.56 -2.79 7.40
N THR A 12 -4.84 -3.15 7.55
CA THR A 12 -5.60 -3.75 6.47
C THR A 12 -5.69 -2.80 5.28
N LYS A 13 -5.91 -1.52 5.54
CA LYS A 13 -6.01 -0.53 4.45
C LYS A 13 -4.67 -0.31 3.76
N VAL A 14 -3.58 -0.30 4.52
CA VAL A 14 -2.23 -0.17 3.93
C VAL A 14 -1.94 -1.40 3.06
N GLN A 15 -2.25 -2.59 3.56
CA GLN A 15 -2.06 -3.81 2.78
C GLN A 15 -2.88 -3.79 1.49
N ALA A 16 -4.09 -3.24 1.55
CA ALA A 16 -4.95 -3.13 0.38
C ALA A 16 -4.34 -2.25 -0.71
N LEU A 17 -3.53 -1.27 -0.35
CA LEU A 17 -2.84 -0.43 -1.34
C LEU A 17 -1.87 -1.27 -2.16
N TYR A 18 -1.09 -2.13 -1.51
CA TYR A 18 -0.16 -3.02 -2.21
C TYR A 18 -0.93 -4.02 -3.08
N ASP A 19 -1.99 -4.59 -2.55
CA ASP A 19 -2.81 -5.54 -3.31
C ASP A 19 -3.39 -4.89 -4.56
N CYS A 20 -3.87 -3.67 -4.43
CA CYS A 20 -4.44 -2.91 -5.54
C CYS A 20 -3.38 -2.66 -6.61
N LEU A 21 -2.16 -2.35 -6.21
CA LEU A 21 -1.05 -2.12 -7.13
C LEU A 21 -0.76 -3.37 -7.96
N TYR A 22 -0.69 -4.52 -7.31
CA TYR A 22 -0.44 -5.78 -8.01
C TYR A 22 -1.59 -6.17 -8.92
N ASP A 23 -2.82 -5.86 -8.53
CA ASP A 23 -3.99 -6.09 -9.38
C ASP A 23 -3.90 -5.26 -10.66
N VAL A 24 -3.45 -4.01 -10.56
CA VAL A 24 -3.27 -3.15 -11.73
C VAL A 24 -2.21 -3.75 -12.67
N LYS A 25 -1.10 -4.21 -12.10
CA LYS A 25 -0.04 -4.84 -12.89
C LYS A 25 -0.57 -6.05 -13.65
N GLU A 26 -1.29 -6.91 -12.95
CA GLU A 26 -1.84 -8.12 -13.54
C GLU A 26 -2.82 -7.79 -14.67
N LEU A 27 -3.66 -6.80 -14.45
CA LEU A 27 -4.61 -6.34 -15.45
C LEU A 27 -3.91 -5.87 -16.73
N LEU A 28 -2.86 -5.07 -16.58
CA LEU A 28 -2.14 -4.52 -17.72
C LEU A 28 -1.29 -5.58 -18.43
N ASP A 29 -0.71 -6.51 -17.67
CA ASP A 29 0.06 -7.61 -18.25
C ASP A 29 -0.80 -8.54 -19.10
N SER A 30 -2.10 -8.61 -18.83
CA SER A 30 -3.00 -9.48 -19.56
C SER A 30 -3.30 -9.00 -20.99
N THR A 31 -2.89 -7.78 -21.33
CA THR A 31 -3.20 -7.21 -22.64
C THR A 31 -2.30 -7.69 -23.76
N GLU A 32 -1.15 -8.28 -23.43
CA GLU A 32 -0.16 -8.76 -24.40
C GLU A 32 0.41 -7.66 -25.28
N ASP A 33 0.29 -6.41 -24.87
CA ASP A 33 0.87 -5.27 -25.57
C ASP A 33 2.22 -4.94 -24.92
N TYR A 34 3.31 -5.13 -25.67
CA TYR A 34 4.66 -4.95 -25.14
C TYR A 34 4.90 -3.53 -24.62
N GLU A 35 4.44 -2.53 -25.35
CA GLU A 35 4.63 -1.14 -24.93
C GLU A 35 3.85 -0.85 -23.66
N LEU A 36 2.64 -1.39 -23.56
CA LEU A 36 1.81 -1.23 -22.39
C LEU A 36 2.41 -1.97 -21.19
N GLU A 37 2.92 -3.17 -21.41
CA GLU A 37 3.59 -3.93 -20.35
C GLU A 37 4.79 -3.17 -19.80
N SER A 38 5.61 -2.60 -20.67
CA SER A 38 6.78 -1.82 -20.26
C SER A 38 6.36 -0.60 -19.43
N ALA A 39 5.32 0.10 -19.88
CA ALA A 39 4.81 1.25 -19.17
C ALA A 39 4.22 0.84 -17.82
N ALA A 40 3.55 -0.30 -17.78
CA ALA A 40 2.96 -0.83 -16.56
C ALA A 40 4.04 -1.20 -15.54
N ASP A 41 5.10 -1.84 -15.99
CA ASP A 41 6.21 -2.21 -15.11
C ASP A 41 6.85 -0.97 -14.48
N LYS A 42 7.03 0.07 -15.28
CA LYS A 42 7.59 1.32 -14.76
C LYS A 42 6.65 1.99 -13.78
N PHE A 43 5.36 1.98 -14.08
CA PHE A 43 4.34 2.52 -13.17
C PHE A 43 4.35 1.79 -11.83
N VAL A 44 4.36 0.47 -11.87
CA VAL A 44 4.39 -0.35 -10.65
C VAL A 44 5.64 -0.05 -9.85
N GLU A 45 6.80 0.01 -10.51
CA GLU A 45 8.06 0.31 -9.84
C GLU A 45 8.03 1.67 -9.16
N ASP A 46 7.52 2.69 -9.85
CA ASP A 46 7.42 4.04 -9.30
C ASP A 46 6.51 4.08 -8.09
N ILE A 47 5.39 3.38 -8.14
CA ILE A 47 4.43 3.36 -7.02
C ILE A 47 4.98 2.54 -5.86
N GLU A 48 5.67 1.44 -6.14
CA GLU A 48 6.31 0.64 -5.09
C GLU A 48 7.34 1.48 -4.33
N ASP A 49 8.11 2.30 -5.04
CA ASP A 49 9.08 3.19 -4.42
C ASP A 49 8.39 4.22 -3.52
N LEU A 50 7.27 4.78 -3.98
CA LEU A 50 6.51 5.72 -3.18
C LEU A 50 5.95 5.07 -1.91
N LEU A 51 5.42 3.86 -2.04
CA LEU A 51 4.89 3.12 -0.89
C LEU A 51 5.99 2.77 0.09
N SER A 52 7.15 2.38 -0.44
CA SER A 52 8.31 2.08 0.39
C SER A 52 8.78 3.31 1.16
N ASP A 53 8.84 4.46 0.48
CA ASP A 53 9.20 5.71 1.13
C ASP A 53 8.18 6.09 2.20
N GLY A 54 6.90 5.71 1.98
CA GLY A 54 5.84 5.99 2.93
C GLY A 54 5.83 5.07 4.15
N GLU A 55 6.58 3.98 4.14
CA GLU A 55 6.59 3.03 5.25
C GLU A 55 7.05 3.66 6.57
N ALA A 56 8.02 4.56 6.51
CA ALA A 56 8.47 5.25 7.70
C ALA A 56 7.33 6.07 8.31
N SER A 57 6.53 6.72 7.48
CA SER A 57 5.37 7.48 7.94
C SER A 57 4.29 6.57 8.50
N VAL A 58 4.12 5.40 7.88
CA VAL A 58 3.17 4.39 8.37
C VAL A 58 3.57 3.96 9.80
N GLU A 59 4.86 3.72 10.02
CA GLU A 59 5.34 3.33 11.34
C GLU A 59 5.12 4.43 12.38
N VAL A 60 5.32 5.68 11.98
CA VAL A 60 5.06 6.82 12.86
C VAL A 60 3.58 6.87 13.25
N ILE A 61 2.70 6.67 12.27
CA ILE A 61 1.25 6.66 12.53
C ILE A 61 0.88 5.53 13.47
N LYS A 62 1.45 4.35 13.26
CA LYS A 62 1.20 3.21 14.14
C LYS A 62 1.66 3.49 15.56
N GLY A 63 2.80 4.18 15.70
CA GLY A 63 3.30 4.60 17.00
C GLY A 63 2.33 5.53 17.71
N PHE A 64 1.77 6.50 17.00
CA PHE A 64 0.76 7.40 17.58
C PHE A 64 -0.48 6.64 18.01
N ILE A 65 -0.94 5.70 17.20
CA ILE A 65 -2.11 4.88 17.56
C ILE A 65 -1.83 4.07 18.82
N THR A 66 -0.64 3.49 18.90
CA THR A 66 -0.24 2.67 20.04
C THR A 66 -0.15 3.51 21.32
N ASP A 67 0.29 4.76 21.17
CA ASP A 67 0.44 5.67 22.30
C ASP A 67 -0.88 6.29 22.75
N VAL A 68 -1.93 6.17 21.96
CA VAL A 68 -3.23 6.69 22.33
C VAL A 68 -3.72 5.96 23.59
N ASP A 69 -4.04 6.75 24.60
CA ASP A 69 -4.51 6.22 25.85
C ASP A 69 -6.01 6.12 25.79
N GLU A 70 -6.53 4.94 25.59
CA GLU A 70 -7.95 4.73 25.48
C GLU A 70 -8.37 3.49 26.22
N GLU A 71 -9.58 3.46 26.49
CA GLU A 71 -10.07 2.38 27.26
C GLU A 71 -11.22 1.65 26.69
#